data_6ea950eb709267ef2078290f2bd4e6a8
#
_entry.id   6ea950eb709267ef2078290f2bd4e6a8
#
_cell.length_a   1.000
_cell.length_b   1.000
_cell.length_c   1.000
_cell.angle_alpha   90.00
_cell.angle_beta   90.00
_cell.angle_gamma   90.00
#
_symmetry.space_group_name_H-M   'P 1'
#
loop_
_entity.id
_entity.type
_entity.pdbx_description
1 polymer ?
#
loop_
_entity_poly.entity_id
_entity_poly.type
_entity_poly.pdbx_seq_one_letter_code
_entity_poly.pdbx_strand_id
1 'polypeptide(L)'
;MSDAIRVVGMMSGTSMDGIDVAAVVTDGITVQEFGRTAYVPYSEDERQILHCAMGQWDGLHVRAAAKLVTRLHARAFAALDAGSVDLIGFHGQTLAHDPDNRRTLQVGDGEQLARDTSYPVVWDFRSADVALGGHGAPLAPFFHFACAKYIGVSDPIAFLNLGGVGNITYVDPRLDDVTDLGAVLAFDTGPANAPLNDFMMARSGHAYDAHGALAAIGTPNMDVVGAFLNAPY
;
A
#
# COMPACT_ATOMS: atom_id res chain seq x y z
N MET A 1 -10.26 -19.88 19.36
CA MET A 1 -9.21 -19.37 18.43
C MET A 1 -9.54 -19.97 17.08
N SER A 2 -9.72 -19.16 16.04
CA SER A 2 -9.84 -19.69 14.68
C SER A 2 -8.50 -20.36 14.30
N ASP A 3 -8.56 -21.44 13.54
CA ASP A 3 -7.34 -22.05 13.02
C ASP A 3 -6.63 -21.01 12.12
N ALA A 4 -5.32 -20.89 12.27
CA ALA A 4 -4.55 -19.98 11.45
C ALA A 4 -4.51 -20.48 9.98
N ILE A 5 -4.64 -19.56 9.06
CA ILE A 5 -4.63 -19.81 7.63
C ILE A 5 -3.47 -19.08 6.95
N ARG A 6 -3.01 -19.59 5.82
CA ARG A 6 -2.01 -18.92 4.98
C ARG A 6 -2.70 -17.99 3.98
N VAL A 7 -2.45 -16.72 4.13
CA VAL A 7 -3.01 -15.66 3.28
C VAL A 7 -1.92 -15.05 2.42
N VAL A 8 -2.23 -14.74 1.17
CA VAL A 8 -1.38 -13.93 0.30
C VAL A 8 -2.06 -12.58 0.06
N GLY A 9 -1.44 -11.51 0.55
CA GLY A 9 -1.85 -10.14 0.27
C GLY A 9 -1.19 -9.62 -1.01
N MET A 10 -1.96 -8.91 -1.83
CA MET A 10 -1.46 -8.31 -3.06
C MET A 10 -1.95 -6.88 -3.22
N MET A 11 -1.02 -5.99 -3.56
CA MET A 11 -1.30 -4.56 -3.69
C MET A 11 -0.52 -3.94 -4.84
N SER A 12 -1.14 -2.98 -5.51
CA SER A 12 -0.49 -2.02 -6.38
C SER A 12 -0.79 -0.61 -5.87
N GLY A 13 0.27 0.14 -5.56
CA GLY A 13 0.18 1.50 -5.01
C GLY A 13 -0.07 2.57 -6.07
N THR A 14 -0.39 3.78 -5.63
CA THR A 14 -0.62 4.95 -6.50
C THR A 14 0.66 5.43 -7.20
N SER A 15 1.84 5.01 -6.75
CA SER A 15 3.13 5.21 -7.43
C SER A 15 3.21 4.48 -8.77
N MET A 16 2.37 3.43 -8.97
CA MET A 16 2.32 2.62 -10.19
C MET A 16 3.70 2.08 -10.62
N ASP A 17 4.54 1.75 -9.68
CA ASP A 17 5.87 1.21 -9.88
C ASP A 17 5.85 -0.32 -10.02
N GLY A 18 4.92 -1.00 -9.35
CA GLY A 18 4.79 -2.45 -9.40
C GLY A 18 3.71 -3.02 -8.50
N ILE A 19 3.76 -4.31 -8.33
CA ILE A 19 2.86 -5.10 -7.51
C ILE A 19 3.67 -5.73 -6.38
N ASP A 20 3.28 -5.43 -5.15
CA ASP A 20 3.77 -6.09 -3.96
C ASP A 20 2.91 -7.31 -3.64
N VAL A 21 3.56 -8.41 -3.32
CA VAL A 21 2.92 -9.66 -2.92
C VAL A 21 3.61 -10.21 -1.68
N ALA A 22 2.84 -10.56 -0.67
CA ALA A 22 3.38 -11.10 0.57
C ALA A 22 2.48 -12.21 1.14
N ALA A 23 3.10 -13.28 1.62
CA ALA A 23 2.41 -14.33 2.33
C ALA A 23 2.52 -14.13 3.84
N VAL A 24 1.47 -14.47 4.57
CA VAL A 24 1.41 -14.43 6.04
C VAL A 24 0.55 -15.58 6.55
N VAL A 25 0.90 -16.13 7.70
CA VAL A 25 0.04 -17.05 8.45
C VAL A 25 -0.61 -16.28 9.58
N THR A 26 -1.94 -16.28 9.61
CA THR A 26 -2.73 -15.46 10.53
C THR A 26 -4.05 -16.13 10.88
N ASP A 27 -4.59 -15.82 12.06
CA ASP A 27 -5.95 -16.15 12.47
C ASP A 27 -6.96 -15.00 12.20
N GLY A 28 -6.51 -13.95 11.50
CA GLY A 28 -7.27 -12.73 11.20
C GLY A 28 -7.08 -11.61 12.23
N ILE A 29 -6.45 -11.89 13.37
CA ILE A 29 -6.18 -10.91 14.45
C ILE A 29 -4.68 -10.80 14.68
N THR A 30 -3.98 -11.94 14.73
CA THR A 30 -2.55 -12.03 15.02
C THR A 30 -1.79 -12.56 13.80
N VAL A 31 -0.56 -12.11 13.64
CA VAL A 31 0.39 -12.72 12.70
C VAL A 31 1.14 -13.83 13.44
N GLN A 32 1.18 -15.01 12.85
CA GLN A 32 1.95 -16.14 13.39
C GLN A 32 3.28 -16.34 12.64
N GLU A 33 3.29 -16.05 11.33
CA GLU A 33 4.47 -16.21 10.48
C GLU A 33 4.43 -15.22 9.33
N PHE A 34 5.57 -14.58 9.04
CA PHE A 34 5.80 -13.87 7.78
C PHE A 34 6.41 -14.84 6.78
N GLY A 35 5.73 -15.01 5.64
CA GLY A 35 6.18 -15.90 4.57
C GLY A 35 6.99 -15.19 3.50
N ARG A 36 6.98 -15.75 2.29
CA ARG A 36 7.67 -15.19 1.12
C ARG A 36 7.05 -13.88 0.69
N THR A 37 7.88 -13.02 0.12
CA THR A 37 7.47 -11.78 -0.54
C THR A 37 8.00 -11.75 -1.98
N ALA A 38 7.29 -11.04 -2.85
CA ALA A 38 7.74 -10.76 -4.20
C ALA A 38 7.32 -9.34 -4.60
N TYR A 39 8.12 -8.71 -5.45
CA TYR A 39 7.81 -7.47 -6.10
C TYR A 39 7.91 -7.65 -7.62
N VAL A 40 6.86 -7.27 -8.34
CA VAL A 40 6.79 -7.38 -9.79
C VAL A 40 6.63 -5.98 -10.37
N PRO A 41 7.69 -5.39 -10.95
CA PRO A 41 7.61 -4.04 -11.51
C PRO A 41 6.71 -4.00 -12.74
N TYR A 42 6.04 -2.87 -12.94
CA TYR A 42 5.34 -2.57 -14.19
C TYR A 42 6.36 -2.15 -15.25
N SER A 43 6.13 -2.58 -16.50
CA SER A 43 6.80 -1.99 -17.66
C SER A 43 6.29 -0.57 -17.91
N GLU A 44 7.03 0.19 -18.75
CA GLU A 44 6.62 1.56 -19.13
C GLU A 44 5.25 1.58 -19.81
N ASP A 45 5.00 0.62 -20.72
CA ASP A 45 3.71 0.50 -21.42
C ASP A 45 2.55 0.18 -20.44
N GLU A 46 2.81 -0.67 -19.44
CA GLU A 46 1.84 -1.01 -18.41
C GLU A 46 1.54 0.19 -17.52
N ARG A 47 2.56 0.95 -17.11
CA ARG A 47 2.38 2.22 -16.38
C ARG A 47 1.58 3.23 -17.17
N GLN A 48 1.86 3.37 -18.46
CA GLN A 48 1.13 4.29 -19.34
C GLN A 48 -0.37 3.96 -19.41
N ILE A 49 -0.74 2.67 -19.44
CA ILE A 49 -2.16 2.25 -19.39
C ILE A 49 -2.80 2.68 -18.08
N LEU A 50 -2.12 2.52 -16.94
CA LEU A 50 -2.61 2.95 -15.63
C LEU A 50 -2.72 4.47 -15.54
N HIS A 51 -1.70 5.21 -16.00
CA HIS A 51 -1.72 6.67 -16.04
C HIS A 51 -2.89 7.24 -16.82
N CYS A 52 -3.21 6.65 -17.99
CA CYS A 52 -4.35 7.07 -18.80
C CYS A 52 -5.71 6.87 -18.08
N ALA A 53 -5.77 5.97 -17.08
CA ALA A 53 -6.98 5.69 -16.33
C ALA A 53 -7.09 6.48 -15.01
N MET A 54 -6.00 7.08 -14.53
CA MET A 54 -5.98 7.82 -13.26
C MET A 54 -6.99 8.96 -13.24
N GLY A 55 -7.70 9.10 -12.13
CA GLY A 55 -8.76 10.09 -11.92
C GLY A 55 -10.06 9.80 -12.66
N GLN A 56 -10.12 8.76 -13.49
CA GLN A 56 -11.33 8.37 -14.20
C GLN A 56 -12.15 7.38 -13.38
N TRP A 57 -13.46 7.52 -13.48
CA TRP A 57 -14.42 6.65 -12.76
C TRP A 57 -14.98 5.53 -13.65
N ASP A 58 -14.93 5.71 -14.97
CA ASP A 58 -15.45 4.78 -15.97
C ASP A 58 -14.78 5.04 -17.33
N GLY A 59 -15.04 4.18 -18.29
CA GLY A 59 -14.60 4.37 -19.67
C GLY A 59 -13.63 3.28 -20.15
N LEU A 60 -13.11 3.47 -21.36
CA LEU A 60 -12.26 2.47 -22.02
C LEU A 60 -10.93 2.29 -21.29
N HIS A 61 -10.33 3.39 -20.78
CA HIS A 61 -9.07 3.34 -20.04
C HIS A 61 -9.23 2.61 -18.71
N VAL A 62 -10.31 2.87 -17.96
CA VAL A 62 -10.61 2.17 -16.71
C VAL A 62 -10.75 0.66 -16.94
N ARG A 63 -11.52 0.26 -17.99
CA ARG A 63 -11.68 -1.16 -18.34
C ARG A 63 -10.36 -1.81 -18.78
N ALA A 64 -9.52 -1.08 -19.51
CA ALA A 64 -8.19 -1.57 -19.91
C ALA A 64 -7.27 -1.76 -18.69
N ALA A 65 -7.26 -0.79 -17.79
CA ALA A 65 -6.51 -0.86 -16.54
C ALA A 65 -6.99 -2.02 -15.65
N ALA A 66 -8.30 -2.23 -15.50
CA ALA A 66 -8.86 -3.33 -14.73
C ALA A 66 -8.40 -4.71 -15.22
N LYS A 67 -8.44 -4.93 -16.55
CA LYS A 67 -7.95 -6.17 -17.17
C LYS A 67 -6.45 -6.36 -16.97
N LEU A 68 -5.67 -5.28 -17.12
CA LEU A 68 -4.22 -5.30 -16.92
C LEU A 68 -3.88 -5.67 -15.48
N VAL A 69 -4.48 -4.98 -14.52
CA VAL A 69 -4.26 -5.18 -13.08
C VAL A 69 -4.56 -6.63 -12.70
N THR A 70 -5.71 -7.18 -13.08
CA THR A 70 -6.08 -8.56 -12.78
C THR A 70 -5.05 -9.55 -13.31
N ARG A 71 -4.70 -9.43 -14.59
CA ARG A 71 -3.73 -10.32 -15.23
C ARG A 71 -2.35 -10.27 -14.58
N LEU A 72 -1.88 -9.07 -14.24
CA LEU A 72 -0.56 -8.90 -13.67
C LEU A 72 -0.50 -9.37 -12.21
N HIS A 73 -1.58 -9.22 -11.45
CA HIS A 73 -1.66 -9.79 -10.10
C HIS A 73 -1.68 -11.32 -10.13
N ALA A 74 -2.35 -11.95 -11.09
CA ALA A 74 -2.27 -13.41 -11.27
C ALA A 74 -0.83 -13.88 -11.57
N ARG A 75 -0.08 -13.13 -12.39
CA ARG A 75 1.35 -13.40 -12.64
C ARG A 75 2.21 -13.20 -11.38
N ALA A 76 1.96 -12.13 -10.64
CA ALA A 76 2.70 -11.84 -9.41
C ALA A 76 2.45 -12.91 -8.34
N PHE A 77 1.21 -13.37 -8.20
CA PHE A 77 0.88 -14.49 -7.34
C PHE A 77 1.63 -15.78 -7.72
N ALA A 78 1.65 -16.12 -9.00
CA ALA A 78 2.38 -17.29 -9.49
C ALA A 78 3.90 -17.17 -9.25
N ALA A 79 4.46 -15.97 -9.37
CA ALA A 79 5.88 -15.71 -9.13
C ALA A 79 6.29 -15.83 -7.66
N LEU A 80 5.36 -15.65 -6.71
CA LEU A 80 5.65 -15.76 -5.28
C LEU A 80 6.02 -17.18 -4.86
N ASP A 81 5.49 -18.20 -5.53
CA ASP A 81 5.67 -19.62 -5.15
C ASP A 81 5.42 -19.85 -3.64
N ALA A 82 4.26 -19.38 -3.18
CA ALA A 82 3.90 -19.40 -1.75
C ALA A 82 3.58 -20.79 -1.18
N GLY A 83 3.55 -21.83 -2.02
CA GLY A 83 3.06 -23.16 -1.67
C GLY A 83 1.53 -23.19 -1.54
N SER A 84 1.01 -23.98 -0.61
CA SER A 84 -0.43 -24.01 -0.33
C SER A 84 -0.90 -22.69 0.29
N VAL A 85 -1.96 -22.12 -0.26
CA VAL A 85 -2.58 -20.87 0.19
C VAL A 85 -4.05 -21.13 0.46
N ASP A 86 -4.62 -20.54 1.49
CA ASP A 86 -6.04 -20.70 1.83
C ASP A 86 -6.87 -19.53 1.29
N LEU A 87 -6.29 -18.33 1.21
CA LEU A 87 -6.99 -17.11 0.85
C LEU A 87 -6.05 -16.10 0.18
N ILE A 88 -6.57 -15.36 -0.79
CA ILE A 88 -5.90 -14.22 -1.39
C ILE A 88 -6.64 -12.94 -1.00
N GLY A 89 -5.90 -11.95 -0.48
CA GLY A 89 -6.37 -10.57 -0.31
C GLY A 89 -5.92 -9.73 -1.50
N PHE A 90 -6.86 -9.20 -2.27
CA PHE A 90 -6.60 -8.46 -3.50
C PHE A 90 -7.08 -7.02 -3.38
N HIS A 91 -6.15 -6.07 -3.19
CA HIS A 91 -6.48 -4.65 -3.12
C HIS A 91 -6.79 -4.04 -4.51
N GLY A 92 -6.17 -4.56 -5.55
CA GLY A 92 -6.20 -3.94 -6.88
C GLY A 92 -5.39 -2.65 -6.94
N GLN A 93 -5.72 -1.79 -7.91
CA GLN A 93 -5.09 -0.48 -8.15
C GLN A 93 -6.10 0.64 -7.94
N THR A 94 -5.82 1.58 -7.04
CA THR A 94 -6.66 2.77 -6.88
C THR A 94 -6.48 3.70 -8.07
N LEU A 95 -7.58 4.00 -8.78
CA LEU A 95 -7.63 4.98 -9.86
C LEU A 95 -8.25 6.31 -9.42
N ALA A 96 -9.27 6.27 -8.58
CA ALA A 96 -9.94 7.47 -8.08
C ALA A 96 -10.42 7.24 -6.64
N HIS A 97 -10.38 8.30 -5.84
CA HIS A 97 -10.78 8.25 -4.44
C HIS A 97 -11.36 9.59 -4.02
N ASP A 98 -12.63 9.61 -3.62
CA ASP A 98 -13.41 10.80 -3.33
C ASP A 98 -14.44 10.46 -2.21
N PRO A 99 -13.94 10.23 -0.98
CA PRO A 99 -14.78 9.79 0.13
C PRO A 99 -15.82 10.83 0.55
N ASP A 100 -15.57 12.12 0.35
CA ASP A 100 -16.53 13.20 0.63
C ASP A 100 -17.79 13.02 -0.23
N ASN A 101 -17.65 12.52 -1.44
CA ASN A 101 -18.75 12.16 -2.34
C ASN A 101 -19.10 10.66 -2.29
N ARG A 102 -18.66 9.96 -1.25
CA ARG A 102 -18.92 8.53 -1.01
C ARG A 102 -18.53 7.62 -2.18
N ARG A 103 -17.40 7.91 -2.80
CA ARG A 103 -16.92 7.18 -3.98
C ARG A 103 -15.45 6.80 -3.82
N THR A 104 -15.15 5.58 -4.23
CA THR A 104 -13.78 5.11 -4.39
C THR A 104 -13.74 4.11 -5.54
N LEU A 105 -12.62 3.98 -6.22
CA LEU A 105 -12.46 3.03 -7.31
C LEU A 105 -11.07 2.39 -7.23
N GLN A 106 -11.07 1.13 -6.81
CA GLN A 106 -9.94 0.23 -6.95
C GLN A 106 -10.27 -0.74 -8.09
N VAL A 107 -9.47 -0.71 -9.15
CA VAL A 107 -9.70 -1.59 -10.30
C VAL A 107 -8.97 -2.90 -10.16
N GLY A 108 -9.56 -3.91 -10.75
CA GLY A 108 -9.22 -5.32 -10.78
C GLY A 108 -10.49 -6.14 -10.61
N ASP A 109 -10.46 -7.36 -11.08
CA ASP A 109 -11.58 -8.31 -11.03
C ASP A 109 -11.20 -9.49 -10.15
N GLY A 110 -11.66 -9.44 -8.88
CA GLY A 110 -11.38 -10.49 -7.90
C GLY A 110 -11.98 -11.84 -8.26
N GLU A 111 -13.13 -11.85 -8.95
CA GLU A 111 -13.73 -13.10 -9.41
C GLU A 111 -12.88 -13.73 -10.53
N GLN A 112 -12.39 -12.92 -11.47
CA GLN A 112 -11.47 -13.41 -12.50
C GLN A 112 -10.17 -13.89 -11.89
N LEU A 113 -9.62 -13.15 -10.91
CA LEU A 113 -8.43 -13.56 -10.20
C LEU A 113 -8.60 -14.90 -9.46
N ALA A 114 -9.78 -15.12 -8.84
CA ALA A 114 -10.10 -16.39 -8.20
C ALA A 114 -10.14 -17.55 -9.20
N ARG A 115 -10.69 -17.32 -10.39
CA ARG A 115 -10.67 -18.32 -11.49
C ARG A 115 -9.24 -18.61 -11.97
N ASP A 116 -8.44 -17.56 -12.17
CA ASP A 116 -7.08 -17.67 -12.72
C ASP A 116 -6.11 -18.36 -11.73
N THR A 117 -6.31 -18.13 -10.43
CA THR A 117 -5.45 -18.70 -9.38
C THR A 117 -5.96 -19.98 -8.76
N SER A 118 -7.26 -20.28 -8.92
CA SER A 118 -7.99 -21.38 -8.26
C SER A 118 -8.02 -21.29 -6.73
N TYR A 119 -7.90 -20.08 -6.17
CA TYR A 119 -8.00 -19.79 -4.73
C TYR A 119 -9.13 -18.82 -4.44
N PRO A 120 -9.74 -18.87 -3.24
CA PRO A 120 -10.67 -17.84 -2.78
C PRO A 120 -9.98 -16.47 -2.76
N VAL A 121 -10.71 -15.43 -3.20
CA VAL A 121 -10.20 -14.04 -3.22
C VAL A 121 -11.16 -13.14 -2.45
N VAL A 122 -10.62 -12.38 -1.50
CA VAL A 122 -11.30 -11.23 -0.88
C VAL A 122 -10.76 -9.96 -1.52
N TRP A 123 -11.64 -9.08 -1.94
CA TRP A 123 -11.31 -7.87 -2.67
C TRP A 123 -12.33 -6.76 -2.39
N ASP A 124 -12.10 -5.57 -2.97
CA ASP A 124 -12.95 -4.38 -2.75
C ASP A 124 -13.05 -3.98 -1.27
N PHE A 125 -11.91 -3.77 -0.64
CA PHE A 125 -11.82 -3.49 0.79
C PHE A 125 -12.37 -2.13 1.22
N ARG A 126 -12.58 -1.18 0.27
CA ARG A 126 -12.83 0.23 0.59
C ARG A 126 -14.26 0.67 0.30
N SER A 127 -14.91 0.09 -0.71
CA SER A 127 -16.20 0.59 -1.23
C SER A 127 -17.30 0.59 -0.18
N ALA A 128 -17.39 -0.45 0.65
CA ALA A 128 -18.43 -0.54 1.69
C ALA A 128 -18.26 0.55 2.75
N ASP A 129 -17.04 0.78 3.25
CA ASP A 129 -16.75 1.79 4.25
C ASP A 129 -17.03 3.20 3.70
N VAL A 130 -16.56 3.50 2.49
CA VAL A 130 -16.79 4.80 1.84
C VAL A 130 -18.28 5.05 1.58
N ALA A 131 -19.03 4.04 1.17
CA ALA A 131 -20.47 4.15 0.96
C ALA A 131 -21.22 4.47 2.27
N LEU A 132 -20.73 3.96 3.41
CA LEU A 132 -21.27 4.23 4.74
C LEU A 132 -20.84 5.60 5.32
N GLY A 133 -19.92 6.30 4.63
CA GLY A 133 -19.42 7.61 5.04
C GLY A 133 -18.07 7.58 5.75
N GLY A 134 -17.40 6.44 5.74
CA GLY A 134 -16.00 6.33 6.12
C GLY A 134 -15.06 6.78 5.00
N HIS A 135 -13.77 6.87 5.31
CA HIS A 135 -12.75 7.29 4.35
C HIS A 135 -12.20 6.12 3.53
N GLY A 136 -12.46 4.86 3.91
CA GLY A 136 -11.88 3.69 3.26
C GLY A 136 -10.36 3.57 3.41
N ALA A 137 -9.75 4.47 4.17
CA ALA A 137 -8.31 4.58 4.41
C ALA A 137 -8.05 5.32 5.73
N PRO A 138 -6.91 5.08 6.40
CA PRO A 138 -5.93 4.03 6.10
C PRO A 138 -6.37 2.64 6.59
N LEU A 139 -5.92 1.57 5.94
CA LEU A 139 -6.14 0.18 6.36
C LEU A 139 -4.89 -0.45 7.04
N ALA A 140 -3.70 0.04 6.69
CA ALA A 140 -2.43 -0.45 7.22
C ALA A 140 -2.33 -0.42 8.76
N PRO A 141 -2.93 0.53 9.52
CA PRO A 141 -2.84 0.58 10.97
C PRO A 141 -3.28 -0.71 11.68
N PHE A 142 -4.30 -1.38 11.17
CA PHE A 142 -4.76 -2.67 11.71
C PHE A 142 -3.65 -3.73 11.63
N PHE A 143 -2.95 -3.78 10.50
CA PHE A 143 -1.84 -4.69 10.31
C PHE A 143 -0.61 -4.28 11.12
N HIS A 144 -0.33 -2.98 11.26
CA HIS A 144 0.75 -2.48 12.12
C HIS A 144 0.54 -2.86 13.59
N PHE A 145 -0.71 -2.88 14.06
CA PHE A 145 -1.03 -3.37 15.41
C PHE A 145 -0.65 -4.84 15.57
N ALA A 146 -1.04 -5.69 14.62
CA ALA A 146 -0.65 -7.10 14.62
C ALA A 146 0.87 -7.29 14.52
N CYS A 147 1.58 -6.46 13.74
CA CYS A 147 3.04 -6.45 13.67
C CYS A 147 3.68 -6.10 15.01
N ALA A 148 3.17 -5.07 15.71
CA ALA A 148 3.68 -4.68 17.03
C ALA A 148 3.53 -5.82 18.05
N LYS A 149 2.40 -6.51 18.03
CA LYS A 149 2.19 -7.71 18.87
C LYS A 149 3.16 -8.84 18.48
N TYR A 150 3.37 -9.08 17.19
CA TYR A 150 4.26 -10.11 16.68
C TYR A 150 5.72 -9.91 17.09
N ILE A 151 6.24 -8.68 17.01
CA ILE A 151 7.62 -8.38 17.43
C ILE A 151 7.79 -8.32 18.94
N GLY A 152 6.71 -8.40 19.71
CA GLY A 152 6.72 -8.52 21.17
C GLY A 152 7.16 -7.26 21.90
N VAL A 153 6.98 -6.07 21.32
CA VAL A 153 7.28 -4.81 22.01
C VAL A 153 6.25 -4.59 23.12
N SER A 154 6.71 -4.05 24.25
CA SER A 154 5.89 -3.76 25.43
C SER A 154 5.47 -2.29 25.53
N ASP A 155 6.16 -1.42 24.83
CA ASP A 155 5.91 0.02 24.83
C ASP A 155 5.31 0.48 23.50
N PRO A 156 4.62 1.63 23.48
CA PRO A 156 4.13 2.21 22.25
C PRO A 156 5.22 2.38 21.19
N ILE A 157 4.88 2.06 19.94
CA ILE A 157 5.78 2.11 18.79
C ILE A 157 5.17 2.92 17.66
N ALA A 158 6.00 3.50 16.83
CA ALA A 158 5.58 4.17 15.60
C ALA A 158 6.15 3.45 14.37
N PHE A 159 5.27 3.19 13.40
CA PHE A 159 5.64 2.75 12.06
C PHE A 159 5.68 3.98 11.16
N LEU A 160 6.85 4.37 10.70
CA LEU A 160 7.03 5.46 9.75
C LEU A 160 7.18 4.91 8.34
N ASN A 161 6.31 5.34 7.44
CA ASN A 161 6.40 5.06 6.01
C ASN A 161 6.83 6.31 5.26
N LEU A 162 7.90 6.20 4.47
CA LEU A 162 8.45 7.27 3.63
C LEU A 162 8.24 6.91 2.15
N GLY A 163 6.99 6.99 1.70
CA GLY A 163 6.59 6.89 0.30
C GLY A 163 6.72 8.22 -0.43
N GLY A 164 5.89 8.51 -1.41
CA GLY A 164 5.77 9.84 -2.01
C GLY A 164 5.35 10.89 -0.98
N VAL A 165 4.35 10.54 -0.18
CA VAL A 165 3.92 11.21 1.05
C VAL A 165 4.38 10.36 2.23
N GLY A 166 4.90 11.02 3.26
CA GLY A 166 5.22 10.37 4.53
C GLY A 166 3.98 10.17 5.38
N ASN A 167 3.86 9.02 6.03
CA ASN A 167 2.81 8.79 7.01
C ASN A 167 3.34 8.00 8.21
N ILE A 168 2.68 8.15 9.33
CA ILE A 168 3.03 7.49 10.57
C ILE A 168 1.81 6.75 11.12
N THR A 169 2.05 5.56 11.67
CA THR A 169 1.09 4.85 12.50
C THR A 169 1.68 4.70 13.90
N TYR A 170 1.08 5.34 14.87
CA TYR A 170 1.31 5.06 16.29
C TYR A 170 0.51 3.81 16.68
N VAL A 171 1.12 2.93 17.45
CA VAL A 171 0.51 1.70 17.98
C VAL A 171 0.84 1.57 19.46
N ASP A 172 -0.19 1.34 20.28
CA ASP A 172 -0.01 0.93 21.67
C ASP A 172 -0.30 -0.57 21.83
N PRO A 173 0.73 -1.43 21.85
CA PRO A 173 0.56 -2.87 21.91
C PRO A 173 0.10 -3.38 23.27
N ARG A 174 -0.01 -2.53 24.28
CA ARG A 174 -0.52 -2.90 25.63
C ARG A 174 -2.03 -3.11 25.64
N LEU A 175 -2.75 -2.52 24.67
CA LEU A 175 -4.17 -2.70 24.49
C LEU A 175 -4.45 -4.05 23.82
N ASP A 176 -5.62 -4.63 24.12
CA ASP A 176 -5.95 -5.98 23.66
C ASP A 176 -6.47 -6.01 22.23
N ASP A 177 -7.26 -5.00 21.87
CA ASP A 177 -7.90 -4.92 20.55
C ASP A 177 -7.48 -3.64 19.80
N VAL A 178 -7.32 -3.75 18.49
CA VAL A 178 -6.98 -2.63 17.62
C VAL A 178 -8.06 -1.54 17.60
N THR A 179 -9.30 -1.90 17.94
CA THR A 179 -10.44 -0.97 18.03
C THR A 179 -10.54 -0.25 19.38
N ASP A 180 -9.71 -0.61 20.35
CA ASP A 180 -9.65 0.09 21.63
C ASP A 180 -9.20 1.53 21.44
N LEU A 181 -9.79 2.45 22.19
CA LEU A 181 -9.45 3.86 22.12
C LEU A 181 -7.97 4.08 22.46
N GLY A 182 -7.22 4.62 21.52
CA GLY A 182 -5.79 4.87 21.65
C GLY A 182 -4.89 3.70 21.22
N ALA A 183 -5.45 2.57 20.76
CA ALA A 183 -4.68 1.44 20.26
C ALA A 183 -3.86 1.80 19.03
N VAL A 184 -4.46 2.56 18.11
CA VAL A 184 -3.80 3.05 16.89
C VAL A 184 -4.19 4.49 16.60
N LEU A 185 -3.23 5.24 16.04
CA LEU A 185 -3.46 6.55 15.45
C LEU A 185 -2.60 6.65 14.19
N ALA A 186 -3.17 7.04 13.06
CA ALA A 186 -2.44 7.17 11.82
C ALA A 186 -2.79 8.47 11.09
N PHE A 187 -1.78 9.10 10.52
CA PHE A 187 -1.93 10.34 9.76
C PHE A 187 -0.73 10.57 8.84
N ASP A 188 -0.93 11.40 7.82
CA ASP A 188 0.14 11.85 6.93
C ASP A 188 1.01 12.89 7.64
N THR A 189 2.33 12.79 7.40
CA THR A 189 3.33 13.70 7.99
C THR A 189 3.82 14.75 6.99
N GLY A 190 3.37 14.68 5.75
CA GLY A 190 3.72 15.62 4.69
C GLY A 190 4.52 15.01 3.55
N PRO A 191 5.09 15.83 2.65
CA PRO A 191 5.89 15.35 1.53
C PRO A 191 7.08 14.52 2.00
N ALA A 192 7.36 13.39 1.32
CA ALA A 192 8.54 12.57 1.57
C ALA A 192 9.39 12.44 0.29
N ASN A 193 9.32 11.30 -0.40
CA ASN A 193 10.17 11.08 -1.57
C ASN A 193 9.68 11.76 -2.85
N ALA A 194 8.38 12.12 -2.97
CA ALA A 194 7.85 12.68 -4.21
C ALA A 194 8.61 13.92 -4.69
N PRO A 195 8.83 14.99 -3.88
CA PRO A 195 9.57 16.16 -4.34
C PRO A 195 11.05 15.86 -4.65
N LEU A 196 11.66 14.86 -3.99
CA LEU A 196 13.02 14.43 -4.31
C LEU A 196 13.08 13.73 -5.67
N ASN A 197 12.10 12.87 -5.95
CA ASN A 197 11.98 12.17 -7.22
C ASN A 197 11.70 13.14 -8.37
N ASP A 198 10.81 14.12 -8.16
CA ASP A 198 10.53 15.18 -9.13
C ASP A 198 11.79 16.01 -9.45
N PHE A 199 12.55 16.35 -8.41
CA PHE A 199 13.82 17.04 -8.56
C PHE A 199 14.84 16.22 -9.36
N MET A 200 14.97 14.93 -9.06
CA MET A 200 15.86 14.02 -9.80
C MET A 200 15.45 13.89 -11.25
N MET A 201 14.16 13.72 -11.52
CA MET A 201 13.63 13.65 -12.88
C MET A 201 13.91 14.93 -13.67
N ALA A 202 13.63 16.09 -13.09
CA ALA A 202 13.84 17.38 -13.72
C ALA A 202 15.32 17.69 -13.99
N ARG A 203 16.23 17.27 -13.09
CA ARG A 203 17.64 17.60 -13.15
C ARG A 203 18.48 16.62 -13.95
N SER A 204 18.18 15.35 -13.87
CA SER A 204 19.02 14.28 -14.45
C SER A 204 18.26 13.24 -15.27
N GLY A 205 16.94 13.33 -15.35
CA GLY A 205 16.10 12.33 -16.01
C GLY A 205 16.01 10.99 -15.26
N HIS A 206 16.51 10.92 -14.03
CA HIS A 206 16.41 9.71 -13.20
C HIS A 206 15.15 9.75 -12.35
N ALA A 207 14.51 8.58 -12.16
CA ALA A 207 13.27 8.47 -11.40
C ALA A 207 13.44 8.74 -9.90
N TYR A 208 14.64 8.52 -9.35
CA TYR A 208 14.98 8.73 -7.94
C TYR A 208 16.50 8.82 -7.73
N ASP A 209 16.93 9.30 -6.57
CA ASP A 209 18.33 9.33 -6.16
C ASP A 209 18.76 7.98 -5.60
N ALA A 210 19.32 7.12 -6.46
CA ALA A 210 19.72 5.76 -6.07
C ALA A 210 20.77 5.80 -4.96
N HIS A 211 20.47 5.16 -3.85
CA HIS A 211 21.31 5.10 -2.65
C HIS A 211 21.67 6.49 -2.05
N GLY A 212 20.91 7.53 -2.37
CA GLY A 212 21.21 8.89 -1.93
C GLY A 212 22.53 9.44 -2.50
N ALA A 213 22.95 8.98 -3.69
CA ALA A 213 24.27 9.30 -4.25
C ALA A 213 24.45 10.78 -4.54
N LEU A 214 23.42 11.47 -5.04
CA LEU A 214 23.44 12.91 -5.26
C LEU A 214 23.40 13.67 -3.93
N ALA A 215 22.56 13.24 -3.01
CA ALA A 215 22.45 13.86 -1.68
C ALA A 215 23.76 13.76 -0.91
N ALA A 216 24.49 12.64 -0.98
CA ALA A 216 25.75 12.41 -0.27
C ALA A 216 26.89 13.35 -0.68
N ILE A 217 26.88 13.87 -1.89
CA ILE A 217 27.90 14.81 -2.39
C ILE A 217 27.50 16.29 -2.18
N GLY A 218 26.25 16.51 -1.73
CA GLY A 218 25.74 17.87 -1.47
C GLY A 218 26.20 18.41 -0.12
N THR A 219 26.17 19.74 -0.01
CA THR A 219 26.34 20.42 1.29
C THR A 219 25.01 21.07 1.67
N PRO A 220 24.40 20.71 2.81
CA PRO A 220 23.11 21.27 3.20
C PRO A 220 23.24 22.78 3.51
N ASN A 221 22.30 23.57 3.02
CA ASN A 221 22.15 24.97 3.46
C ASN A 221 21.28 24.98 4.73
N MET A 222 21.94 25.14 5.89
CA MET A 222 21.26 25.05 7.18
C MET A 222 20.27 26.18 7.43
N ASP A 223 20.43 27.36 6.80
CA ASP A 223 19.46 28.47 6.91
C ASP A 223 18.13 28.08 6.20
N VAL A 224 18.21 27.45 5.03
CA VAL A 224 17.06 26.94 4.30
C VAL A 224 16.40 25.81 5.08
N VAL A 225 17.17 24.86 5.61
CA VAL A 225 16.65 23.77 6.46
C VAL A 225 15.92 24.33 7.68
N GLY A 226 16.53 25.29 8.37
CA GLY A 226 15.92 25.94 9.52
C GLY A 226 14.61 26.68 9.18
N ALA A 227 14.59 27.41 8.06
CA ALA A 227 13.38 28.08 7.60
C ALA A 227 12.26 27.08 7.25
N PHE A 228 12.60 25.96 6.62
CA PHE A 228 11.64 24.91 6.28
C PHE A 228 11.05 24.23 7.54
N LEU A 229 11.90 23.89 8.51
CA LEU A 229 11.48 23.24 9.76
C LEU A 229 10.64 24.16 10.67
N ASN A 230 10.75 25.47 10.52
CA ASN A 230 9.96 26.45 11.27
C ASN A 230 8.70 26.91 10.55
N ALA A 231 8.45 26.42 9.32
CA ALA A 231 7.22 26.71 8.62
C ALA A 231 6.03 26.00 9.32
N PRO A 232 4.87 26.64 9.48
CA PRO A 232 3.69 25.96 10.00
C PRO A 232 3.28 24.87 9.02
N TYR A 233 2.98 23.68 9.59
CA TYR A 233 2.49 22.51 8.85
C TYR A 233 0.96 22.58 8.73
#